data_6b02d1cd7e0f7b1d849495cf55e17fee
#
_entry.id   6b02d1cd7e0f7b1d849495cf55e17fee
#
_cell.length_a   1.000
_cell.length_b   1.000
_cell.length_c   1.000
_cell.angle_alpha   90.00
_cell.angle_beta   90.00
_cell.angle_gamma   90.00
#
_symmetry.space_group_name_H-M   'P 1'
#
loop_
_entity.id
_entity.type
_entity.pdbx_description
1 polymer ?
#
loop_
_entity_poly.entity_id
_entity_poly.type
_entity_poly.pdbx_seq_one_letter_code
_entity_poly.pdbx_strand_id
1 'polypeptide(L)'
;MRKTPVDKKAMKRITLGAALVAALATVLFAGSSARALRLPAARHCPVFPANNAWNERVDKLPVAASSAELISSIGLDSPVHADFGSGKWDGGPIGIPFDVVSRKTPGSRVSFEYADESNRVRYPIPRNVRIEGGPQATGDRHAILVDKSTCRLYELYDLRRSSHGWTAGSGAVWNLRSNHLRPAGWTSADAAGLPMFPGLARWDEVARGRIDHALRFTAPETRRAYVYPARHYASSSNDPSLPPMGLRVRLKASVNVSSFPRQARVVLRALQRYGMILADNGSPWYISGAPNRHWNNDDLHSLGRLTGADFEVVNTSSLPEPGK
;
A
#
# COMPACT_ATOMS: atom_id res chain seq x y z
N MET A 1 -41.40 80.95 45.61
CA MET A 1 -42.43 80.59 46.57
C MET A 1 -43.19 79.37 46.10
N ARG A 2 -43.48 78.49 47.03
CA ARG A 2 -44.33 77.30 46.99
C ARG A 2 -43.82 76.09 46.17
N LYS A 3 -43.36 75.11 46.94
CA LYS A 3 -43.24 73.68 46.71
C LYS A 3 -44.64 73.05 46.62
N THR A 4 -44.82 72.07 45.76
CA THR A 4 -45.84 71.03 45.88
C THR A 4 -45.32 69.71 45.40
N PRO A 5 -45.82 68.60 45.88
CA PRO A 5 -45.02 67.42 46.10
C PRO A 5 -45.20 66.33 45.04
N VAL A 6 -44.24 65.47 45.08
CA VAL A 6 -44.09 64.27 44.25
C VAL A 6 -45.12 63.21 44.63
N ASP A 7 -45.82 62.67 43.66
CA ASP A 7 -46.61 61.46 43.84
C ASP A 7 -45.86 60.27 43.15
N LYS A 8 -45.52 59.24 43.97
CA LYS A 8 -44.88 58.01 43.56
C LYS A 8 -45.96 56.99 43.19
N LYS A 9 -46.13 56.71 41.94
CA LYS A 9 -46.79 55.48 41.53
C LYS A 9 -45.87 54.66 40.74
N ALA A 10 -45.57 53.49 41.32
CA ALA A 10 -44.75 52.41 40.79
C ALA A 10 -45.29 51.87 39.47
N MET A 11 -44.50 51.90 38.47
CA MET A 11 -44.71 51.12 37.23
C MET A 11 -43.73 50.05 37.13
N LYS A 12 -44.14 48.80 37.47
CA LYS A 12 -43.42 47.60 37.23
C LYS A 12 -43.12 47.43 35.72
N ARG A 13 -41.92 47.67 35.31
CA ARG A 13 -41.45 47.23 33.99
C ARG A 13 -40.97 45.77 34.09
N ILE A 14 -41.71 44.90 33.43
CA ILE A 14 -41.34 43.53 33.20
C ILE A 14 -40.20 43.57 32.15
N THR A 15 -38.96 43.30 32.57
CA THR A 15 -37.85 43.02 31.67
C THR A 15 -37.93 41.60 31.24
N LEU A 16 -38.37 41.37 30.01
CA LEU A 16 -38.25 40.08 29.34
C LEU A 16 -36.76 39.85 29.03
N GLY A 17 -36.12 39.04 29.83
CA GLY A 17 -34.77 38.56 29.57
C GLY A 17 -34.81 37.55 28.43
N ALA A 18 -34.36 37.95 27.25
CA ALA A 18 -34.08 37.01 26.16
C ALA A 18 -32.82 36.20 26.52
N ALA A 19 -33.02 35.01 27.05
CA ALA A 19 -31.93 34.04 27.20
C ALA A 19 -31.59 33.48 25.81
N LEU A 20 -30.48 33.96 25.24
CA LEU A 20 -29.88 33.40 24.03
C LEU A 20 -29.23 32.05 24.44
N VAL A 21 -29.94 30.96 24.22
CA VAL A 21 -29.36 29.61 24.30
C VAL A 21 -28.51 29.38 23.06
N ALA A 22 -27.22 29.62 23.17
CA ALA A 22 -26.24 29.20 22.18
C ALA A 22 -26.11 27.65 22.23
N ALA A 23 -26.89 26.98 21.39
CA ALA A 23 -26.70 25.54 21.16
C ALA A 23 -25.37 25.34 20.42
N LEU A 24 -24.33 25.03 21.16
CA LEU A 24 -23.07 24.52 20.59
C LEU A 24 -23.39 23.14 19.99
N ALA A 25 -23.66 23.09 18.70
CA ALA A 25 -23.72 21.84 17.94
C ALA A 25 -22.27 21.29 17.83
N THR A 26 -21.85 20.50 18.82
CA THR A 26 -20.69 19.66 18.70
C THR A 26 -20.99 18.61 17.62
N VAL A 27 -20.55 18.91 16.39
CA VAL A 27 -20.50 17.92 15.31
C VAL A 27 -19.45 16.89 15.73
N LEU A 28 -19.90 15.86 16.39
CA LEU A 28 -19.14 14.64 16.56
C LEU A 28 -18.88 14.08 15.15
N PHE A 29 -17.74 14.42 14.57
CA PHE A 29 -17.19 13.63 13.49
C PHE A 29 -16.94 12.22 14.07
N ALA A 30 -17.94 11.36 13.92
CA ALA A 30 -17.74 9.94 14.04
C ALA A 30 -16.76 9.55 12.93
N GLY A 31 -15.47 9.74 13.19
CA GLY A 31 -14.41 9.21 12.36
C GLY A 31 -14.65 7.71 12.29
N SER A 32 -15.11 7.21 11.15
CA SER A 32 -15.12 5.78 10.89
C SER A 32 -13.70 5.30 11.10
N SER A 33 -13.42 4.72 12.27
CA SER A 33 -12.14 4.11 12.56
C SER A 33 -11.88 3.11 11.44
N ALA A 34 -10.97 3.45 10.54
CA ALA A 34 -10.59 2.57 9.45
C ALA A 34 -10.14 1.25 10.09
N ARG A 35 -10.91 0.20 9.82
CA ARG A 35 -10.62 -1.11 10.40
C ARG A 35 -9.42 -1.68 9.64
N ALA A 36 -8.35 -2.02 10.37
CA ALA A 36 -7.18 -2.65 9.79
C ALA A 36 -7.58 -3.87 8.94
N LEU A 37 -7.00 -3.97 7.74
CA LEU A 37 -7.23 -5.07 6.81
C LEU A 37 -6.81 -6.39 7.44
N ARG A 38 -7.49 -7.48 7.06
CA ARG A 38 -7.21 -8.82 7.59
C ARG A 38 -7.32 -9.87 6.50
N LEU A 39 -6.42 -10.83 6.51
CA LEU A 39 -6.54 -12.02 5.67
C LEU A 39 -7.61 -12.97 6.19
N PRO A 40 -8.40 -13.62 5.32
CA PRO A 40 -9.33 -14.68 5.75
C PRO A 40 -8.65 -15.82 6.51
N ALA A 41 -7.45 -16.21 6.11
CA ALA A 41 -6.66 -17.29 6.74
C ALA A 41 -5.91 -16.85 8.02
N ALA A 42 -5.89 -15.54 8.34
CA ALA A 42 -5.21 -14.96 9.50
C ALA A 42 -6.05 -13.83 10.13
N ARG A 43 -7.31 -14.10 10.44
CA ARG A 43 -8.33 -13.09 10.82
C ARG A 43 -7.99 -12.23 12.03
N HIS A 44 -7.13 -12.69 12.95
CA HIS A 44 -6.69 -11.93 14.12
C HIS A 44 -5.43 -11.09 13.86
N CYS A 45 -4.77 -11.27 12.71
CA CYS A 45 -3.65 -10.46 12.30
C CYS A 45 -4.11 -9.33 11.38
N PRO A 46 -3.80 -8.06 11.69
CA PRO A 46 -3.98 -6.98 10.72
C PRO A 46 -2.95 -7.13 9.59
N VAL A 47 -3.25 -6.55 8.44
CA VAL A 47 -2.25 -6.24 7.43
C VAL A 47 -1.82 -4.79 7.69
N PHE A 48 -0.96 -4.62 8.68
CA PHE A 48 -0.54 -3.36 9.29
C PHE A 48 -1.67 -2.57 9.99
N PRO A 49 -1.33 -1.59 10.86
CA PRO A 49 -2.30 -0.67 11.47
C PRO A 49 -3.06 0.15 10.42
N ALA A 50 -4.24 0.64 10.78
CA ALA A 50 -5.08 1.40 9.87
C ALA A 50 -4.43 2.70 9.37
N ASN A 51 -3.54 3.29 10.16
CA ASN A 51 -2.74 4.47 9.81
C ASN A 51 -1.38 4.12 9.19
N ASN A 52 -1.22 2.93 8.63
CA ASN A 52 -0.02 2.58 7.86
C ASN A 52 -0.07 3.25 6.48
N ALA A 53 1.08 3.63 5.92
CA ALA A 53 1.16 4.26 4.60
C ALA A 53 0.44 3.48 3.50
N TRP A 54 0.42 2.15 3.57
CA TRP A 54 -0.33 1.33 2.63
C TRP A 54 -1.85 1.49 2.76
N ASN A 55 -2.36 1.79 3.96
CA ASN A 55 -3.78 1.85 4.27
C ASN A 55 -4.35 3.28 4.20
N GLU A 56 -3.52 4.30 4.00
CA GLU A 56 -3.93 5.69 3.93
C GLU A 56 -4.55 6.07 2.60
N ARG A 57 -5.65 6.81 2.67
CA ARG A 57 -6.32 7.34 1.49
C ARG A 57 -5.62 8.59 0.96
N VAL A 58 -5.53 8.66 -0.37
CA VAL A 58 -4.89 9.77 -1.08
C VAL A 58 -5.82 10.50 -2.06
N ASP A 59 -7.08 10.08 -2.14
CA ASP A 59 -8.06 10.62 -3.09
C ASP A 59 -8.37 12.11 -2.93
N LYS A 60 -8.07 12.69 -1.76
CA LYS A 60 -8.29 14.11 -1.47
C LYS A 60 -7.00 14.93 -1.36
N LEU A 61 -5.85 14.31 -1.51
CA LEU A 61 -4.59 15.02 -1.42
C LEU A 61 -4.34 15.86 -2.68
N PRO A 62 -3.59 16.96 -2.58
CA PRO A 62 -3.25 17.77 -3.76
C PRO A 62 -2.31 16.99 -4.69
N VAL A 63 -2.34 17.37 -5.95
CA VAL A 63 -1.38 16.89 -6.96
C VAL A 63 -0.02 17.55 -6.68
N ALA A 64 1.06 16.77 -6.82
CA ALA A 64 2.41 17.29 -6.69
C ALA A 64 2.79 18.21 -7.86
N ALA A 65 3.53 19.28 -7.61
CA ALA A 65 3.96 20.21 -8.66
C ALA A 65 4.77 19.54 -9.79
N SER A 66 5.59 18.53 -9.44
CA SER A 66 6.37 17.73 -10.40
C SER A 66 5.61 16.58 -11.05
N SER A 67 4.27 16.52 -10.87
CA SER A 67 3.47 15.36 -11.31
C SER A 67 3.65 15.06 -12.81
N ALA A 68 3.54 16.06 -13.68
CA ALA A 68 3.61 15.85 -15.12
C ALA A 68 4.98 15.30 -15.56
N GLU A 69 6.06 15.83 -15.01
CA GLU A 69 7.43 15.42 -15.30
C GLU A 69 7.68 13.97 -14.87
N LEU A 70 7.32 13.63 -13.63
CA LEU A 70 7.51 12.30 -13.08
C LEU A 70 6.63 11.25 -13.78
N ILE A 71 5.39 11.57 -14.16
CA ILE A 71 4.55 10.68 -14.97
C ILE A 71 5.16 10.45 -16.34
N SER A 72 5.67 11.51 -16.97
CA SER A 72 6.34 11.41 -18.28
C SER A 72 7.55 10.50 -18.24
N SER A 73 8.39 10.61 -17.19
CA SER A 73 9.59 9.77 -17.05
C SER A 73 9.27 8.29 -16.76
N ILE A 74 8.15 7.99 -16.11
CA ILE A 74 7.69 6.61 -15.93
C ILE A 74 7.15 6.02 -17.24
N GLY A 75 6.53 6.85 -18.10
CA GLY A 75 5.97 6.44 -19.37
C GLY A 75 4.54 6.94 -19.56
N LEU A 76 4.40 8.15 -20.14
CA LEU A 76 3.10 8.81 -20.33
C LEU A 76 2.10 7.96 -21.11
N ASP A 77 2.56 7.35 -22.21
CA ASP A 77 1.74 6.56 -23.13
C ASP A 77 1.81 5.05 -22.88
N SER A 78 2.62 4.63 -21.89
CA SER A 78 2.76 3.21 -21.54
C SER A 78 1.51 2.69 -20.85
N PRO A 79 0.98 1.52 -21.29
CA PRO A 79 -0.24 0.96 -20.73
C PRO A 79 -0.02 0.39 -19.33
N VAL A 80 -1.07 0.41 -18.54
CA VAL A 80 -1.13 -0.29 -17.23
C VAL A 80 -1.17 -1.78 -17.46
N HIS A 81 -0.37 -2.52 -16.70
CA HIS A 81 -0.35 -3.98 -16.74
C HIS A 81 -0.63 -4.59 -15.35
N ALA A 82 -1.56 -5.55 -15.30
CA ALA A 82 -1.73 -6.39 -14.13
C ALA A 82 -0.72 -7.54 -14.18
N ASP A 83 0.35 -7.44 -13.40
CA ASP A 83 1.36 -8.48 -13.29
C ASP A 83 0.92 -9.58 -12.32
N PHE A 84 -0.32 -10.03 -12.49
CA PHE A 84 -0.95 -11.10 -11.74
C PHE A 84 -2.19 -11.61 -12.49
N GLY A 85 -2.57 -12.87 -12.21
CA GLY A 85 -3.70 -13.46 -12.90
C GLY A 85 -4.02 -14.88 -12.47
N SER A 86 -4.80 -15.57 -13.30
CA SER A 86 -5.06 -16.99 -13.24
C SER A 86 -4.18 -17.75 -14.23
N GLY A 87 -3.89 -19.01 -13.91
CA GLY A 87 -3.06 -19.87 -14.77
C GLY A 87 -1.57 -19.72 -14.52
N LYS A 88 -0.80 -19.99 -15.56
CA LYS A 88 0.66 -19.98 -15.51
C LYS A 88 1.25 -19.19 -16.68
N TRP A 89 2.39 -18.59 -16.44
CA TRP A 89 3.25 -17.98 -17.42
C TRP A 89 4.67 -18.49 -17.20
N ASP A 90 5.38 -18.89 -18.23
CA ASP A 90 6.73 -19.42 -18.18
C ASP A 90 6.93 -20.51 -17.09
N GLY A 91 5.97 -21.43 -17.02
CA GLY A 91 6.00 -22.56 -16.07
C GLY A 91 5.53 -22.27 -14.64
N GLY A 92 5.39 -21.00 -14.24
CA GLY A 92 4.97 -20.58 -12.90
C GLY A 92 3.63 -19.88 -12.84
N PRO A 93 3.09 -19.67 -11.62
CA PRO A 93 1.87 -18.91 -11.44
C PRO A 93 2.09 -17.43 -11.80
N ILE A 94 1.08 -16.78 -12.37
CA ILE A 94 1.12 -15.36 -12.75
C ILE A 94 0.95 -14.49 -11.50
N GLY A 95 2.03 -13.82 -11.06
CA GLY A 95 2.07 -12.94 -9.88
C GLY A 95 2.86 -13.52 -8.71
N ILE A 96 2.90 -12.77 -7.62
CA ILE A 96 3.72 -13.06 -6.44
C ILE A 96 2.91 -13.86 -5.41
N PRO A 97 3.17 -15.16 -5.23
CA PRO A 97 2.42 -16.00 -4.31
C PRO A 97 2.83 -15.72 -2.84
N PHE A 98 1.91 -16.03 -1.92
CA PHE A 98 2.22 -16.00 -0.49
C PHE A 98 1.68 -17.24 0.22
N ASP A 99 2.33 -17.64 1.31
CA ASP A 99 1.92 -18.72 2.18
C ASP A 99 1.47 -18.18 3.55
N VAL A 100 0.42 -18.78 4.11
CA VAL A 100 0.03 -18.53 5.50
C VAL A 100 0.56 -19.67 6.35
N VAL A 101 1.53 -19.37 7.19
CA VAL A 101 2.23 -20.32 8.07
C VAL A 101 1.79 -20.17 9.53
N SER A 102 2.26 -21.05 10.39
CA SER A 102 1.94 -21.05 11.82
C SER A 102 3.13 -21.55 12.66
N ARG A 103 2.98 -21.56 13.99
CA ARG A 103 3.97 -22.14 14.91
C ARG A 103 4.35 -23.59 14.59
N LYS A 104 3.52 -24.32 13.83
CA LYS A 104 3.82 -25.69 13.42
C LYS A 104 4.81 -25.75 12.25
N THR A 105 5.06 -24.64 11.56
CA THR A 105 6.03 -24.57 10.48
C THR A 105 7.42 -24.38 11.07
N PRO A 106 8.34 -25.33 10.86
CA PRO A 106 9.70 -25.22 11.41
C PRO A 106 10.42 -23.98 10.87
N GLY A 107 11.15 -23.29 11.73
CA GLY A 107 12.00 -22.19 11.32
C GLY A 107 13.32 -22.67 10.73
N SER A 108 13.66 -22.23 9.54
CA SER A 108 14.91 -22.51 8.83
C SER A 108 15.87 -21.32 8.93
N ARG A 109 17.18 -21.60 8.98
CA ARG A 109 18.21 -20.59 8.73
C ARG A 109 18.29 -20.33 7.24
N VAL A 110 18.57 -19.08 6.86
CA VAL A 110 18.79 -18.66 5.46
C VAL A 110 20.12 -17.93 5.42
N SER A 111 20.96 -18.26 4.46
CA SER A 111 22.17 -17.49 4.14
C SER A 111 21.82 -16.43 3.12
N PHE A 112 22.29 -15.20 3.34
CA PHE A 112 21.94 -14.06 2.50
C PHE A 112 23.15 -13.53 1.74
N GLU A 113 22.94 -13.10 0.50
CA GLU A 113 23.90 -12.33 -0.28
C GLU A 113 24.05 -10.92 0.35
N TYR A 114 22.93 -10.23 0.56
CA TYR A 114 22.89 -8.91 1.23
C TYR A 114 22.67 -9.11 2.75
N ALA A 115 23.64 -9.75 3.40
CA ALA A 115 23.49 -10.21 4.79
C ALA A 115 23.46 -9.08 5.82
N ASP A 116 24.07 -7.95 5.54
CA ASP A 116 24.13 -6.73 6.35
C ASP A 116 22.79 -5.95 6.33
N GLU A 117 22.02 -6.11 5.26
CA GLU A 117 20.69 -5.53 5.13
C GLU A 117 19.55 -6.56 5.33
N SER A 118 19.85 -7.75 5.82
CA SER A 118 18.88 -8.82 6.02
C SER A 118 18.62 -9.14 7.49
N ASN A 119 17.38 -9.49 7.82
CA ASN A 119 17.04 -9.93 9.16
C ASN A 119 17.54 -11.35 9.42
N ARG A 120 18.56 -11.52 10.27
CA ARG A 120 19.18 -12.81 10.62
C ARG A 120 18.36 -13.56 11.66
N VAL A 121 17.18 -14.04 11.27
CA VAL A 121 16.26 -14.82 12.11
C VAL A 121 15.99 -16.18 11.49
N ARG A 122 15.20 -17.01 12.15
CA ARG A 122 14.66 -18.22 11.53
C ARG A 122 13.41 -17.88 10.74
N TYR A 123 13.34 -18.28 9.48
CA TYR A 123 12.22 -18.10 8.58
C TYR A 123 11.34 -19.34 8.57
N PRO A 124 10.03 -19.25 8.77
CA PRO A 124 9.12 -20.40 8.80
C PRO A 124 8.79 -20.88 7.37
N ILE A 125 9.80 -21.47 6.70
CA ILE A 125 9.70 -21.90 5.31
C ILE A 125 9.07 -23.30 5.25
N PRO A 126 7.85 -23.46 4.69
CA PRO A 126 7.23 -24.77 4.54
C PRO A 126 7.96 -25.60 3.46
N ARG A 127 7.82 -26.93 3.52
CA ARG A 127 8.47 -27.84 2.55
C ARG A 127 8.10 -27.55 1.10
N ASN A 128 6.86 -27.13 0.89
CA ASN A 128 6.25 -26.79 -0.40
C ASN A 128 6.03 -25.29 -0.53
N VAL A 129 6.97 -24.49 -0.07
CA VAL A 129 6.90 -23.02 -0.18
C VAL A 129 6.60 -22.61 -1.62
N ARG A 130 5.64 -21.69 -1.76
CA ARG A 130 5.33 -21.09 -3.05
C ARG A 130 6.35 -20.00 -3.35
N ILE A 131 6.94 -20.08 -4.54
CA ILE A 131 7.95 -19.16 -5.05
C ILE A 131 7.39 -18.52 -6.32
N GLU A 132 7.59 -17.23 -6.48
CA GLU A 132 7.25 -16.49 -7.70
C GLU A 132 7.91 -17.15 -8.92
N GLY A 133 7.14 -17.26 -10.01
CA GLY A 133 7.57 -17.99 -11.21
C GLY A 133 7.69 -19.50 -11.04
N GLY A 134 7.47 -20.02 -9.82
CA GLY A 134 7.55 -21.45 -9.53
C GLY A 134 8.94 -21.96 -9.13
N PRO A 135 9.09 -23.25 -8.86
CA PRO A 135 10.34 -23.82 -8.29
C PRO A 135 11.55 -23.74 -9.23
N GLN A 136 11.32 -23.67 -10.54
CA GLN A 136 12.37 -23.61 -11.58
C GLN A 136 12.59 -22.19 -12.13
N ALA A 137 11.91 -21.18 -11.58
CA ALA A 137 12.05 -19.80 -12.05
C ALA A 137 13.50 -19.31 -11.98
N THR A 138 13.88 -18.47 -12.93
CA THR A 138 15.19 -17.81 -13.02
C THR A 138 15.14 -16.33 -12.65
N GLY A 139 13.94 -15.76 -12.48
CA GLY A 139 13.71 -14.36 -12.05
C GLY A 139 13.86 -14.16 -10.55
N ASP A 140 13.11 -13.21 -10.02
CA ASP A 140 13.25 -12.68 -8.65
C ASP A 140 12.92 -13.68 -7.53
N ARG A 141 12.13 -14.71 -7.85
CA ARG A 141 11.87 -15.84 -6.95
C ARG A 141 11.45 -15.43 -5.55
N HIS A 142 10.57 -14.45 -5.46
CA HIS A 142 10.06 -13.99 -4.17
C HIS A 142 9.30 -15.09 -3.43
N ALA A 143 9.50 -15.16 -2.11
CA ALA A 143 8.72 -16.01 -1.21
C ALA A 143 8.19 -15.16 -0.05
N ILE A 144 6.88 -15.14 0.09
CA ILE A 144 6.17 -14.34 1.10
C ILE A 144 5.48 -15.27 2.09
N LEU A 145 5.76 -15.10 3.39
CA LEU A 145 5.24 -15.94 4.45
C LEU A 145 4.54 -15.09 5.51
N VAL A 146 3.24 -15.31 5.70
CA VAL A 146 2.46 -14.66 6.75
C VAL A 146 2.27 -15.62 7.92
N ASP A 147 2.98 -15.40 9.02
CA ASP A 147 2.79 -16.20 10.24
C ASP A 147 1.56 -15.71 11.01
N LYS A 148 0.49 -16.47 10.88
CA LYS A 148 -0.78 -16.19 11.56
C LYS A 148 -0.71 -16.34 13.08
N SER A 149 0.31 -17.03 13.63
CA SER A 149 0.43 -17.23 15.07
C SER A 149 1.07 -16.04 15.78
N THR A 150 1.96 -15.33 15.12
CA THR A 150 2.72 -14.21 15.67
C THR A 150 2.39 -12.88 15.01
N CYS A 151 1.60 -12.91 13.90
CA CYS A 151 1.34 -11.76 13.03
C CYS A 151 2.64 -11.13 12.51
N ARG A 152 3.57 -11.96 12.11
CA ARG A 152 4.78 -11.54 11.42
C ARG A 152 4.70 -11.85 9.94
N LEU A 153 5.23 -10.94 9.16
CA LEU A 153 5.44 -11.08 7.73
C LEU A 153 6.93 -11.34 7.50
N TYR A 154 7.23 -12.36 6.71
CA TYR A 154 8.58 -12.68 6.27
C TYR A 154 8.59 -12.66 4.75
N GLU A 155 9.53 -11.97 4.16
CA GLU A 155 9.71 -11.90 2.71
C GLU A 155 11.16 -12.15 2.34
N LEU A 156 11.35 -12.88 1.27
CA LEU A 156 12.64 -13.34 0.80
C LEU A 156 12.75 -13.05 -0.71
N TYR A 157 13.84 -12.45 -1.12
CA TYR A 157 14.23 -12.27 -2.51
C TYR A 157 15.17 -13.38 -2.92
N ASP A 158 15.03 -13.91 -4.13
CA ASP A 158 15.81 -14.98 -4.73
C ASP A 158 15.96 -16.21 -3.81
N LEU A 159 14.83 -16.70 -3.29
CA LEU A 159 14.86 -17.88 -2.42
C LEU A 159 15.21 -19.14 -3.18
N ARG A 160 16.31 -19.80 -2.77
CA ARG A 160 16.82 -21.05 -3.36
C ARG A 160 17.05 -22.11 -2.30
N ARG A 161 16.90 -23.36 -2.70
CA ARG A 161 17.25 -24.52 -1.86
C ARG A 161 18.48 -25.19 -2.43
N SER A 162 19.47 -25.43 -1.58
CA SER A 162 20.67 -26.18 -1.89
C SER A 162 20.81 -27.42 -0.98
N SER A 163 21.83 -28.24 -1.21
CA SER A 163 22.22 -29.34 -0.30
C SER A 163 22.60 -28.85 1.10
N HIS A 164 23.04 -27.61 1.24
CA HIS A 164 23.47 -26.98 2.50
C HIS A 164 22.36 -26.19 3.22
N GLY A 165 21.14 -26.15 2.67
CA GLY A 165 20.00 -25.44 3.26
C GLY A 165 19.40 -24.39 2.34
N TRP A 166 18.90 -23.30 2.91
CA TRP A 166 18.28 -22.22 2.18
C TRP A 166 19.25 -21.05 1.99
N THR A 167 19.23 -20.48 0.78
CA THR A 167 19.90 -19.22 0.44
C THR A 167 18.88 -18.23 -0.11
N ALA A 168 19.14 -16.94 0.02
CA ALA A 168 18.35 -15.88 -0.60
C ALA A 168 19.24 -14.65 -0.87
N GLY A 169 18.84 -13.79 -1.77
CA GLY A 169 19.48 -12.50 -1.98
C GLY A 169 19.34 -11.65 -0.73
N SER A 170 18.10 -11.38 -0.31
CA SER A 170 17.78 -10.65 0.91
C SER A 170 16.60 -11.26 1.68
N GLY A 171 16.46 -10.86 2.95
CA GLY A 171 15.35 -11.29 3.79
C GLY A 171 14.90 -10.22 4.76
N ALA A 172 13.59 -9.98 4.81
CA ALA A 172 12.99 -8.95 5.64
C ALA A 172 11.86 -9.50 6.52
N VAL A 173 11.70 -8.92 7.71
CA VAL A 173 10.67 -9.32 8.67
C VAL A 173 9.98 -8.09 9.25
N TRP A 174 8.64 -8.10 9.22
CA TRP A 174 7.81 -7.06 9.81
C TRP A 174 6.86 -7.62 10.86
N ASN A 175 6.54 -6.78 11.83
CA ASN A 175 5.42 -7.01 12.72
C ASN A 175 4.17 -6.36 12.11
N LEU A 176 3.20 -7.16 11.68
CA LEU A 176 1.98 -6.65 11.05
C LEU A 176 1.08 -5.80 11.99
N ARG A 177 1.42 -5.72 13.29
CA ARG A 177 0.73 -4.86 14.26
C ARG A 177 1.44 -3.53 14.50
N SER A 178 2.52 -3.24 13.76
CA SER A 178 3.37 -2.07 14.00
C SER A 178 3.66 -1.34 12.68
N ASN A 179 3.83 -0.03 12.76
CA ASN A 179 4.31 0.80 11.65
C ASN A 179 5.84 0.93 11.62
N HIS A 180 6.56 0.14 12.43
CA HIS A 180 8.01 0.24 12.48
C HIS A 180 8.63 -0.02 11.09
N LEU A 181 9.40 0.94 10.62
CA LEU A 181 10.09 0.88 9.33
C LEU A 181 11.43 0.13 9.47
N ARG A 182 11.94 -0.36 8.37
CA ARG A 182 13.31 -0.86 8.30
C ARG A 182 14.32 0.27 8.53
N PRO A 183 15.57 -0.01 8.92
CA PRO A 183 16.62 1.01 8.97
C PRO A 183 16.73 1.78 7.63
N ALA A 184 17.08 3.04 7.70
CA ALA A 184 17.34 3.85 6.51
C ALA A 184 18.51 3.27 5.71
N GLY A 185 18.36 3.18 4.40
CA GLY A 185 19.35 2.60 3.51
C GLY A 185 19.30 1.06 3.40
N TRP A 186 18.40 0.39 4.14
CA TRP A 186 18.25 -1.06 4.02
C TRP A 186 17.24 -1.42 2.93
N THR A 187 17.64 -2.31 2.04
CA THR A 187 16.71 -2.99 1.11
C THR A 187 15.77 -3.95 1.86
N SER A 188 14.83 -4.54 1.17
CA SER A 188 14.00 -5.66 1.66
C SER A 188 14.03 -6.80 0.64
N ALA A 189 12.99 -7.59 0.53
CA ALA A 189 12.75 -8.41 -0.64
C ALA A 189 12.31 -7.54 -1.84
N ASP A 190 11.99 -6.29 -1.61
CA ASP A 190 11.62 -5.26 -2.57
C ASP A 190 12.71 -4.16 -2.58
N ALA A 191 13.03 -3.62 -3.76
CA ALA A 191 14.11 -2.67 -3.93
C ALA A 191 13.96 -1.39 -3.09
N ALA A 192 12.72 -0.94 -2.87
CA ALA A 192 12.42 0.24 -2.06
C ALA A 192 12.59 0.06 -0.54
N GLY A 193 12.97 -1.14 -0.06
CA GLY A 193 12.98 -1.45 1.37
C GLY A 193 11.58 -1.54 1.99
N LEU A 194 10.56 -1.75 1.17
CA LEU A 194 9.15 -1.86 1.55
C LEU A 194 8.73 -3.34 1.74
N PRO A 195 7.66 -3.60 2.49
CA PRO A 195 6.99 -4.90 2.43
C PRO A 195 6.18 -5.01 1.14
N MET A 196 6.27 -6.14 0.44
CA MET A 196 5.53 -6.41 -0.80
C MET A 196 4.07 -6.79 -0.53
N PHE A 197 3.85 -7.67 0.43
CA PHE A 197 2.55 -8.27 0.72
C PHE A 197 1.39 -7.27 0.86
N PRO A 198 1.53 -6.13 1.58
CA PRO A 198 0.44 -5.18 1.73
C PRO A 198 0.08 -4.45 0.44
N GLY A 199 1.00 -4.42 -0.54
CA GLY A 199 0.81 -3.78 -1.85
C GLY A 199 0.28 -4.72 -2.94
N LEU A 200 0.10 -6.01 -2.66
CA LEU A 200 -0.43 -6.97 -3.65
C LEU A 200 -1.94 -6.85 -3.80
N ALA A 201 -2.42 -6.79 -5.04
CA ALA A 201 -3.83 -7.02 -5.33
C ALA A 201 -4.18 -8.49 -5.02
N ARG A 202 -5.20 -8.74 -4.20
CA ARG A 202 -5.57 -10.11 -3.78
C ARG A 202 -7.02 -10.45 -4.13
N TRP A 203 -7.21 -11.68 -4.55
CA TRP A 203 -8.54 -12.17 -4.91
C TRP A 203 -9.56 -12.07 -3.77
N ASP A 204 -9.17 -12.36 -2.52
CA ASP A 204 -10.07 -12.28 -1.38
C ASP A 204 -10.67 -10.87 -1.16
N GLU A 205 -9.97 -9.84 -1.60
CA GLU A 205 -10.43 -8.44 -1.57
C GLU A 205 -11.37 -8.15 -2.74
N VAL A 206 -10.99 -8.56 -3.95
CA VAL A 206 -11.82 -8.37 -5.14
C VAL A 206 -13.13 -9.17 -5.05
N ALA A 207 -13.09 -10.35 -4.46
CA ALA A 207 -14.30 -11.14 -4.16
C ALA A 207 -15.27 -10.39 -3.23
N ARG A 208 -14.74 -9.60 -2.27
CA ARG A 208 -15.52 -8.71 -1.40
C ARG A 208 -15.95 -7.41 -2.09
N GLY A 209 -15.50 -7.16 -3.32
CA GLY A 209 -15.82 -5.98 -4.11
C GLY A 209 -15.00 -4.74 -3.78
N ARG A 210 -13.93 -4.83 -2.99
CA ARG A 210 -13.07 -3.70 -2.64
C ARG A 210 -11.67 -4.11 -2.22
N ILE A 211 -10.70 -3.28 -2.58
CA ILE A 211 -9.33 -3.25 -2.06
C ILE A 211 -9.22 -1.95 -1.28
N ASP A 212 -8.81 -2.04 -0.01
CA ASP A 212 -8.78 -0.90 0.92
C ASP A 212 -7.33 -0.52 1.29
N HIS A 213 -6.41 -0.60 0.34
CA HIS A 213 -5.00 -0.23 0.49
C HIS A 213 -4.40 0.22 -0.84
N ALA A 214 -3.22 0.84 -0.80
CA ALA A 214 -2.42 1.15 -1.98
C ALA A 214 -1.86 -0.11 -2.62
N LEU A 215 -1.65 -0.08 -3.93
CA LEU A 215 -1.01 -1.17 -4.64
C LEU A 215 0.49 -0.89 -4.84
N ARG A 216 1.26 -1.95 -5.08
CA ARG A 216 2.66 -1.89 -5.49
C ARG A 216 2.73 -1.74 -7.01
N PHE A 217 3.65 -0.90 -7.51
CA PHE A 217 3.94 -0.83 -8.94
C PHE A 217 5.43 -0.62 -9.21
N THR A 218 5.83 -0.80 -10.48
CA THR A 218 7.18 -0.63 -10.97
C THR A 218 7.29 0.49 -12.00
N ALA A 219 8.50 1.05 -12.13
CA ALA A 219 8.88 2.02 -13.15
C ALA A 219 10.20 1.60 -13.80
N PRO A 220 10.46 1.95 -15.09
CA PRO A 220 11.66 1.50 -15.79
C PRO A 220 12.95 2.07 -15.20
N GLU A 221 12.89 3.32 -14.77
CA GLU A 221 14.03 4.01 -14.19
C GLU A 221 13.61 4.80 -12.96
N THR A 222 14.53 4.88 -11.97
CA THR A 222 14.35 5.66 -10.74
C THR A 222 15.62 6.45 -10.45
N ARG A 223 15.56 7.47 -9.62
CA ARG A 223 16.74 8.18 -9.17
C ARG A 223 17.28 7.63 -7.84
N ARG A 224 18.52 7.98 -7.52
CA ARG A 224 19.20 7.68 -6.26
C ARG A 224 18.58 8.43 -5.08
N ALA A 225 17.30 8.21 -4.85
CA ALA A 225 16.54 8.80 -3.76
C ALA A 225 15.35 7.92 -3.39
N TYR A 226 14.86 8.11 -2.18
CA TYR A 226 13.58 7.55 -1.74
C TYR A 226 12.81 8.57 -0.90
N VAL A 227 11.49 8.40 -0.88
CA VAL A 227 10.57 9.16 -0.03
C VAL A 227 9.77 8.20 0.84
N TYR A 228 9.27 8.68 1.98
CA TYR A 228 8.43 7.88 2.86
C TYR A 228 7.27 7.23 2.06
N PRO A 229 6.95 5.93 2.28
CA PRO A 229 7.47 5.03 3.32
C PRO A 229 8.72 4.22 2.92
N ALA A 230 9.28 4.40 1.71
CA ALA A 230 10.47 3.67 1.29
C ALA A 230 11.69 3.96 2.18
N ARG A 231 12.64 3.03 2.19
CA ARG A 231 13.85 3.09 3.01
C ARG A 231 15.13 2.92 2.21
N HIS A 232 15.01 2.57 0.94
CA HIS A 232 16.12 2.27 0.07
C HIS A 232 15.86 2.76 -1.36
N TYR A 233 16.89 2.92 -2.15
CA TYR A 233 16.88 3.21 -3.58
C TYR A 233 17.73 2.16 -4.32
N ALA A 234 17.35 1.84 -5.57
CA ALA A 234 18.03 0.84 -6.39
C ALA A 234 18.61 1.43 -7.69
N SER A 235 18.98 2.70 -7.68
CA SER A 235 19.53 3.39 -8.84
C SER A 235 20.71 4.26 -8.44
N SER A 236 21.64 4.45 -9.38
CA SER A 236 22.76 5.40 -9.25
C SER A 236 22.49 6.76 -9.91
N SER A 237 21.39 6.90 -10.66
CA SER A 237 21.03 8.15 -11.35
C SER A 237 20.69 9.27 -10.39
N ASN A 238 21.23 10.45 -10.61
CA ASN A 238 20.89 11.67 -9.86
C ASN A 238 19.92 12.59 -10.65
N ASP A 239 19.37 12.12 -11.76
CA ASP A 239 18.44 12.89 -12.57
C ASP A 239 17.17 13.23 -11.77
N PRO A 240 16.86 14.52 -11.52
CA PRO A 240 15.70 14.93 -10.75
C PRO A 240 14.36 14.66 -11.45
N SER A 241 14.35 14.47 -12.77
CA SER A 241 13.16 14.13 -13.55
C SER A 241 12.69 12.70 -13.31
N LEU A 242 13.57 11.81 -12.81
CA LEU A 242 13.24 10.43 -12.49
C LEU A 242 12.54 10.30 -11.12
N PRO A 243 11.61 9.35 -10.97
CA PRO A 243 10.89 9.16 -9.72
C PRO A 243 11.79 8.58 -8.61
N PRO A 244 11.65 9.03 -7.37
CA PRO A 244 12.26 8.36 -6.22
C PRO A 244 11.47 7.10 -5.84
N MET A 245 12.11 6.09 -5.24
CA MET A 245 11.39 4.99 -4.60
C MET A 245 10.43 5.50 -3.52
N GLY A 246 9.27 4.86 -3.36
CA GLY A 246 8.24 5.32 -2.45
C GLY A 246 7.28 6.37 -3.03
N LEU A 247 7.52 6.83 -4.28
CA LEU A 247 6.61 7.78 -4.94
C LEU A 247 5.17 7.27 -4.89
N ARG A 248 4.24 8.16 -4.51
CA ARG A 248 2.81 7.86 -4.47
C ARG A 248 2.11 8.44 -5.69
N VAL A 249 1.47 7.59 -6.46
CA VAL A 249 0.62 8.01 -7.59
C VAL A 249 -0.81 7.52 -7.38
N ARG A 250 -1.78 8.20 -8.01
CA ARG A 250 -3.17 7.76 -8.02
C ARG A 250 -3.78 7.88 -9.41
N LEU A 251 -4.77 7.05 -9.69
CA LEU A 251 -5.62 7.20 -10.86
C LEU A 251 -6.47 8.47 -10.70
N LYS A 252 -6.51 9.31 -11.75
CA LYS A 252 -7.29 10.55 -11.76
C LYS A 252 -8.76 10.29 -11.48
N ALA A 253 -9.40 11.16 -10.70
CA ALA A 253 -10.83 11.06 -10.37
C ALA A 253 -11.74 11.21 -11.61
N SER A 254 -11.25 11.87 -12.67
CA SER A 254 -11.96 12.05 -13.95
C SER A 254 -12.10 10.75 -14.75
N VAL A 255 -11.30 9.73 -14.48
CA VAL A 255 -11.39 8.43 -15.18
C VAL A 255 -12.67 7.72 -14.80
N ASN A 256 -13.52 7.45 -15.80
CA ASN A 256 -14.77 6.70 -15.60
C ASN A 256 -14.50 5.21 -15.48
N VAL A 257 -14.39 4.72 -14.24
CA VAL A 257 -14.13 3.30 -13.95
C VAL A 257 -15.37 2.40 -14.14
N SER A 258 -16.58 2.96 -14.33
CA SER A 258 -17.80 2.17 -14.49
C SER A 258 -17.85 1.38 -15.80
N SER A 259 -17.11 1.85 -16.83
CA SER A 259 -16.98 1.20 -18.13
C SER A 259 -16.08 -0.04 -18.15
N PHE A 260 -15.43 -0.34 -17.02
CA PHE A 260 -14.55 -1.50 -16.88
C PHE A 260 -15.28 -2.71 -16.32
N PRO A 261 -14.85 -3.94 -16.66
CA PRO A 261 -15.41 -5.15 -16.09
C PRO A 261 -15.18 -5.23 -14.58
N ARG A 262 -15.91 -6.13 -13.92
CA ARG A 262 -16.05 -6.11 -12.45
C ARG A 262 -14.72 -6.16 -11.70
N GLN A 263 -13.81 -7.06 -12.09
CA GLN A 263 -12.56 -7.24 -11.35
C GLN A 263 -11.61 -6.05 -11.54
N ALA A 264 -11.43 -5.59 -12.79
CA ALA A 264 -10.67 -4.38 -13.10
C ALA A 264 -11.22 -3.15 -12.36
N ARG A 265 -12.55 -2.98 -12.34
CA ARG A 265 -13.20 -1.86 -11.64
C ARG A 265 -12.89 -1.81 -10.14
N VAL A 266 -12.76 -2.97 -9.47
CA VAL A 266 -12.37 -3.02 -8.06
C VAL A 266 -10.93 -2.53 -7.88
N VAL A 267 -10.01 -2.96 -8.74
CA VAL A 267 -8.62 -2.48 -8.76
C VAL A 267 -8.58 -0.97 -9.00
N LEU A 268 -9.25 -0.49 -10.05
CA LEU A 268 -9.25 0.93 -10.43
C LEU A 268 -9.81 1.84 -9.33
N ARG A 269 -10.84 1.40 -8.60
CA ARG A 269 -11.35 2.14 -7.44
C ARG A 269 -10.33 2.23 -6.30
N ALA A 270 -9.51 1.20 -6.11
CA ALA A 270 -8.41 1.27 -5.15
C ALA A 270 -7.36 2.28 -5.62
N LEU A 271 -7.00 2.26 -6.90
CA LEU A 271 -6.06 3.23 -7.49
C LEU A 271 -6.55 4.68 -7.37
N GLN A 272 -7.85 4.93 -7.47
CA GLN A 272 -8.41 6.27 -7.23
C GLN A 272 -8.34 6.66 -5.75
N ARG A 273 -8.59 5.73 -4.81
CA ARG A 273 -8.73 6.02 -3.39
C ARG A 273 -7.41 5.99 -2.62
N TYR A 274 -6.63 4.95 -2.87
CA TYR A 274 -5.40 4.65 -2.15
C TYR A 274 -4.16 4.85 -3.04
N GLY A 275 -4.35 4.88 -4.37
CA GLY A 275 -3.25 4.95 -5.32
C GLY A 275 -2.34 3.74 -5.29
N MET A 276 -1.10 3.94 -5.71
CA MET A 276 -0.05 2.92 -5.67
C MET A 276 1.29 3.55 -5.28
N ILE A 277 2.20 2.72 -4.78
CA ILE A 277 3.53 3.12 -4.30
C ILE A 277 4.58 2.48 -5.20
N LEU A 278 5.51 3.29 -5.69
CA LEU A 278 6.66 2.83 -6.48
C LEU A 278 7.62 2.07 -5.55
N ALA A 279 7.81 0.80 -5.84
CA ALA A 279 8.52 -0.11 -4.94
C ALA A 279 9.72 -0.79 -5.58
N ASP A 280 9.80 -0.80 -6.92
CA ASP A 280 10.89 -1.44 -7.64
C ASP A 280 11.09 -0.84 -9.04
N ASN A 281 12.26 -1.12 -9.63
CA ASN A 281 12.49 -0.94 -11.05
C ASN A 281 11.90 -2.14 -11.82
N GLY A 282 11.41 -1.88 -13.02
CA GLY A 282 10.77 -2.90 -13.86
C GLY A 282 10.01 -2.25 -15.01
N SER A 283 9.13 -3.00 -15.65
CA SER A 283 8.30 -2.43 -16.73
C SER A 283 7.40 -1.32 -16.21
N PRO A 284 7.12 -0.28 -17.04
CA PRO A 284 6.30 0.84 -16.62
C PRO A 284 4.88 0.40 -16.27
N TRP A 285 4.34 0.92 -15.17
CA TRP A 285 2.96 0.71 -14.72
C TRP A 285 2.55 -0.75 -14.49
N TYR A 286 3.51 -1.65 -14.19
CA TYR A 286 3.19 -3.01 -13.79
C TYR A 286 2.71 -3.00 -12.33
N ILE A 287 1.49 -3.46 -12.12
CA ILE A 287 0.84 -3.55 -10.81
C ILE A 287 0.99 -4.97 -10.29
N SER A 288 1.53 -5.15 -9.11
CA SER A 288 1.74 -6.47 -8.52
C SER A 288 0.49 -7.03 -7.83
N GLY A 289 0.33 -8.33 -7.89
CA GLY A 289 -0.76 -9.02 -7.20
C GLY A 289 -0.46 -10.49 -6.96
N ALA A 290 -1.30 -11.14 -6.17
CA ALA A 290 -1.16 -12.56 -5.86
C ALA A 290 -1.91 -13.43 -6.89
N PRO A 291 -1.31 -14.54 -7.36
CA PRO A 291 -1.96 -15.46 -8.28
C PRO A 291 -3.21 -16.10 -7.66
N ASN A 292 -4.26 -16.24 -8.44
CA ASN A 292 -5.46 -16.93 -8.01
C ASN A 292 -6.25 -17.47 -9.22
N ARG A 293 -6.78 -18.70 -9.11
CA ARG A 293 -7.56 -19.34 -10.18
C ARG A 293 -8.86 -18.61 -10.55
N HIS A 294 -9.33 -17.72 -9.71
CA HIS A 294 -10.59 -16.99 -9.91
C HIS A 294 -10.40 -15.64 -10.61
N TRP A 295 -9.15 -15.21 -10.88
CA TRP A 295 -8.94 -14.07 -11.72
C TRP A 295 -9.49 -14.32 -13.13
N ASN A 296 -10.20 -13.35 -13.66
CA ASN A 296 -10.52 -13.29 -15.08
C ASN A 296 -9.43 -12.45 -15.76
N ASN A 297 -8.58 -13.09 -16.55
CA ASN A 297 -7.47 -12.42 -17.19
C ASN A 297 -7.92 -11.37 -18.21
N ASP A 298 -9.08 -11.57 -18.88
CA ASP A 298 -9.64 -10.57 -19.81
C ASP A 298 -10.10 -9.32 -19.04
N ASP A 299 -10.71 -9.49 -17.87
CA ASP A 299 -11.02 -8.38 -16.98
C ASP A 299 -9.73 -7.60 -16.63
N LEU A 300 -8.65 -8.30 -16.28
CA LEU A 300 -7.38 -7.69 -15.91
C LEU A 300 -6.68 -7.02 -17.11
N HIS A 301 -6.68 -7.66 -18.28
CA HIS A 301 -6.12 -7.07 -19.50
C HIS A 301 -6.81 -5.76 -19.89
N SER A 302 -8.08 -5.57 -19.49
CA SER A 302 -8.77 -4.29 -19.75
C SER A 302 -8.12 -3.10 -19.05
N LEU A 303 -7.28 -3.30 -18.02
CA LEU A 303 -6.50 -2.24 -17.38
C LEU A 303 -5.55 -1.56 -18.36
N GLY A 304 -5.08 -2.27 -19.38
CA GLY A 304 -4.24 -1.74 -20.46
C GLY A 304 -4.91 -0.68 -21.34
N ARG A 305 -6.21 -0.39 -21.13
CA ARG A 305 -6.89 0.77 -21.74
C ARG A 305 -6.47 2.09 -21.09
N LEU A 306 -5.84 2.04 -19.93
CA LEU A 306 -5.28 3.18 -19.21
C LEU A 306 -3.79 3.25 -19.44
N THR A 307 -3.26 4.47 -19.44
CA THR A 307 -1.84 4.74 -19.61
C THR A 307 -1.34 5.64 -18.49
N GLY A 308 -0.06 5.96 -18.47
CA GLY A 308 0.50 6.93 -17.54
C GLY A 308 -0.25 8.27 -17.54
N ALA A 309 -0.81 8.68 -18.69
CA ALA A 309 -1.60 9.91 -18.82
C ALA A 309 -2.85 9.95 -17.90
N ASP A 310 -3.34 8.80 -17.46
CA ASP A 310 -4.50 8.69 -16.57
C ASP A 310 -4.14 8.85 -15.09
N PHE A 311 -2.86 8.94 -14.76
CA PHE A 311 -2.36 9.05 -13.39
C PHE A 311 -1.82 10.44 -13.06
N GLU A 312 -1.68 10.67 -11.76
CA GLU A 312 -1.08 11.87 -11.20
C GLU A 312 -0.29 11.53 -9.95
N VAL A 313 0.83 12.24 -9.73
CA VAL A 313 1.62 12.12 -8.51
C VAL A 313 0.94 12.91 -7.39
N VAL A 314 0.85 12.30 -6.23
CA VAL A 314 0.20 12.89 -5.05
C VAL A 314 1.23 13.56 -4.16
N ASN A 315 0.93 14.78 -3.69
CA ASN A 315 1.69 15.41 -2.63
C ASN A 315 1.30 14.79 -1.28
N THR A 316 2.19 14.01 -0.71
CA THR A 316 1.99 13.29 0.55
C THR A 316 2.53 14.03 1.78
N SER A 317 3.01 15.28 1.66
CA SER A 317 3.66 16.01 2.74
C SER A 317 2.77 16.29 3.96
N SER A 318 1.45 16.22 3.79
CA SER A 318 0.47 16.37 4.87
C SER A 318 0.08 15.05 5.55
N LEU A 319 0.53 13.91 5.02
CA LEU A 319 0.27 12.62 5.64
C LEU A 319 1.20 12.40 6.84
N PRO A 320 0.71 11.75 7.90
CA PRO A 320 1.57 11.32 8.99
C PRO A 320 2.58 10.28 8.49
N GLU A 321 3.76 10.26 9.08
CA GLU A 321 4.82 9.30 8.76
C GLU A 321 5.04 8.34 9.96
N PRO A 322 4.08 7.48 10.30
CA PRO A 322 4.18 6.62 11.46
C PRO A 322 5.31 5.61 11.31
N GLY A 323 6.14 5.49 12.34
CA GLY A 323 7.30 4.59 12.37
C GLY A 323 8.60 5.20 11.87
N LYS A 324 8.58 6.47 11.48
CA LYS A 324 9.78 7.25 11.13
C LYS A 324 10.49 7.77 12.37
#